data_b93d3dd12b1a2ca3a1ba05cf06073a91
#
_entry.id   b93d3dd12b1a2ca3a1ba05cf06073a91
#
_cell.length_a   1.000
_cell.length_b   1.000
_cell.length_c   1.000
_cell.angle_alpha   90.00
_cell.angle_beta   90.00
_cell.angle_gamma   90.00
#
_symmetry.space_group_name_H-M   'P 1'
#
loop_
_entity.id
_entity.type
_entity.pdbx_description
1 polymer ?
#
loop_
_entity_poly.entity_id
_entity_poly.type
_entity_poly.pdbx_seq_one_letter_code
_entity_poly.pdbx_strand_id
1 'polypeptide(L)'
;LGILVIEENRLTGVNEEHTRLLKRMIDRDRNHPCIILWSVGNEEWGIEWKESGTRIAATMREYCHRFDPTRLMTVASSSGPAILIPADVAGYNYILQNPVEQHRKDYPGRRALGSEETTGCGTRGIYFDAHDKGHMVAHNRKPNGPDSLLNCIERGWKFYDERPYLAGLFYWTGFDYRGEPNPMKFPATGSQFGILDYCGFPKDEAWYLKSW
;
A
#
# COMPACT_ATOMS: atom_id res chain seq x y z
N LEU A 1 -13.29 12.17 -11.61
CA LEU A 1 -12.54 12.80 -10.50
C LEU A 1 -11.03 12.89 -10.76
N GLY A 2 -10.50 12.24 -11.82
CA GLY A 2 -9.06 12.30 -12.15
C GLY A 2 -8.13 11.52 -11.22
N ILE A 3 -8.66 10.64 -10.38
CA ILE A 3 -7.90 9.79 -9.47
C ILE A 3 -7.62 8.45 -10.16
N LEU A 4 -6.36 8.04 -10.16
CA LEU A 4 -5.97 6.71 -10.63
C LEU A 4 -6.17 5.68 -9.52
N VAL A 5 -6.58 4.47 -9.89
CA VAL A 5 -6.97 3.41 -8.96
C VAL A 5 -6.17 2.15 -9.24
N ILE A 6 -5.65 1.52 -8.19
CA ILE A 6 -5.28 0.11 -8.18
C ILE A 6 -6.44 -0.63 -7.54
N GLU A 7 -7.11 -1.47 -8.32
CA GLU A 7 -8.20 -2.30 -7.78
C GLU A 7 -7.63 -3.60 -7.25
N GLU A 8 -7.91 -3.92 -5.99
CA GLU A 8 -7.24 -4.99 -5.29
C GLU A 8 -8.17 -6.12 -4.85
N ASN A 9 -7.78 -7.35 -5.18
CA ASN A 9 -8.30 -8.56 -4.58
C ASN A 9 -7.53 -8.87 -3.29
N ARG A 10 -8.23 -8.93 -2.15
CA ARG A 10 -7.60 -9.01 -0.81
C ARG A 10 -6.68 -10.22 -0.63
N LEU A 11 -7.05 -11.38 -1.15
CA LEU A 11 -6.35 -12.64 -0.88
C LEU A 11 -5.68 -13.22 -2.12
N THR A 12 -4.42 -13.60 -1.96
CA THR A 12 -3.64 -14.27 -2.99
C THR A 12 -3.89 -15.78 -2.95
N GLY A 13 -4.39 -16.36 -4.02
CA GLY A 13 -4.66 -17.79 -4.09
C GLY A 13 -5.16 -18.24 -5.45
N VAL A 14 -5.10 -19.55 -5.70
CA VAL A 14 -5.40 -20.16 -7.02
C VAL A 14 -6.49 -21.21 -6.97
N ASN A 15 -7.14 -21.41 -5.82
CA ASN A 15 -8.30 -22.30 -5.77
C ASN A 15 -9.50 -21.64 -6.47
N GLU A 16 -10.57 -22.39 -6.67
CA GLU A 16 -11.77 -21.96 -7.36
C GLU A 16 -12.35 -20.66 -6.80
N GLU A 17 -12.40 -20.52 -5.48
CA GLU A 17 -12.96 -19.35 -4.82
C GLU A 17 -12.12 -18.09 -5.08
N HIS A 18 -10.79 -18.17 -4.94
CA HIS A 18 -9.90 -17.04 -5.21
C HIS A 18 -9.98 -16.61 -6.68
N THR A 19 -9.97 -17.57 -7.59
CA THR A 19 -10.09 -17.28 -9.03
C THR A 19 -11.43 -16.67 -9.39
N ARG A 20 -12.51 -17.15 -8.76
CA ARG A 20 -13.86 -16.61 -8.91
C ARG A 20 -13.96 -15.15 -8.42
N LEU A 21 -13.38 -14.85 -7.25
CA LEU A 21 -13.36 -13.49 -6.70
C LEU A 21 -12.58 -12.53 -7.59
N LEU A 22 -11.38 -12.92 -8.02
CA LEU A 22 -10.55 -12.14 -8.95
C LEU A 22 -11.30 -11.85 -10.26
N LYS A 23 -11.91 -12.89 -10.85
CA LYS A 23 -12.68 -12.72 -12.08
C LYS A 23 -13.85 -11.78 -11.89
N ARG A 24 -14.61 -11.90 -10.78
CA ARG A 24 -15.76 -11.03 -10.49
C ARG A 24 -15.34 -9.58 -10.31
N MET A 25 -14.22 -9.32 -9.66
CA MET A 25 -13.66 -7.98 -9.52
C MET A 25 -13.37 -7.38 -10.91
N ILE A 26 -12.62 -8.10 -11.74
CA ILE A 26 -12.27 -7.64 -13.09
C ILE A 26 -13.51 -7.44 -13.97
N ASP A 27 -14.44 -8.41 -13.99
CA ASP A 27 -15.66 -8.30 -14.81
C ASP A 27 -16.53 -7.11 -14.42
N ARG A 28 -16.62 -6.80 -13.11
CA ARG A 28 -17.38 -5.66 -12.59
C ARG A 28 -16.76 -4.34 -12.99
N ASP A 29 -15.42 -4.24 -12.87
CA ASP A 29 -14.76 -2.93 -12.82
C ASP A 29 -13.91 -2.59 -14.05
N ARG A 30 -13.67 -3.55 -14.97
CA ARG A 30 -12.78 -3.34 -16.14
C ARG A 30 -13.20 -2.19 -17.08
N ASN A 31 -14.45 -1.74 -17.00
CA ASN A 31 -14.94 -0.62 -17.81
C ASN A 31 -14.68 0.75 -17.15
N HIS A 32 -14.07 0.78 -15.97
CA HIS A 32 -13.67 2.03 -15.32
C HIS A 32 -12.28 2.45 -15.79
N PRO A 33 -12.14 3.55 -16.56
CA PRO A 33 -10.86 3.97 -17.13
C PRO A 33 -9.87 4.48 -16.06
N CYS A 34 -10.33 4.79 -14.85
CA CYS A 34 -9.48 5.19 -13.75
C CYS A 34 -8.66 4.02 -13.18
N ILE A 35 -9.09 2.76 -13.36
CA ILE A 35 -8.32 1.60 -12.93
C ILE A 35 -7.15 1.40 -13.86
N ILE A 36 -5.94 1.47 -13.30
CA ILE A 36 -4.68 1.36 -14.05
C ILE A 36 -3.98 0.02 -13.86
N LEU A 37 -4.20 -0.63 -12.71
CA LEU A 37 -3.59 -1.91 -12.35
C LEU A 37 -4.61 -2.80 -11.63
N TRP A 38 -4.45 -4.12 -11.79
CA TRP A 38 -5.09 -5.14 -10.97
C TRP A 38 -4.11 -5.64 -9.91
N SER A 39 -4.45 -5.51 -8.63
CA SER A 39 -3.68 -6.11 -7.54
C SER A 39 -4.29 -7.44 -7.12
N VAL A 40 -3.46 -8.47 -7.00
CA VAL A 40 -3.92 -9.85 -6.73
C VAL A 40 -3.82 -10.26 -5.27
N GLY A 41 -3.42 -9.36 -4.38
CA GLY A 41 -3.39 -9.61 -2.95
C GLY A 41 -2.53 -8.63 -2.18
N ASN A 42 -2.66 -8.67 -0.86
CA ASN A 42 -1.98 -7.77 0.06
C ASN A 42 -1.39 -8.52 1.26
N GLU A 43 -0.08 -8.41 1.43
CA GLU A 43 0.66 -8.83 2.63
C GLU A 43 0.42 -10.27 3.08
N GLU A 44 0.54 -11.20 2.16
CA GLU A 44 0.44 -12.63 2.46
C GLU A 44 1.78 -13.18 2.98
N TRP A 45 2.18 -12.78 4.16
CA TRP A 45 3.49 -13.08 4.77
C TRP A 45 3.88 -14.55 4.75
N GLY A 46 2.87 -15.43 4.81
CA GLY A 46 3.09 -16.89 4.71
C GLY A 46 3.71 -17.35 3.39
N ILE A 47 3.61 -16.58 2.33
CA ILE A 47 4.05 -16.96 0.98
C ILE A 47 4.99 -15.96 0.31
N GLU A 48 5.12 -14.72 0.80
CA GLU A 48 5.90 -13.65 0.16
C GLU A 48 7.36 -14.03 -0.13
N TRP A 49 7.97 -14.86 0.74
CA TRP A 49 9.35 -15.32 0.65
C TRP A 49 9.51 -16.68 -0.03
N LYS A 50 8.41 -17.33 -0.41
CA LYS A 50 8.43 -18.73 -0.84
C LYS A 50 8.22 -18.86 -2.34
N GLU A 51 8.80 -19.91 -2.91
CA GLU A 51 8.55 -20.31 -4.29
C GLU A 51 7.04 -20.56 -4.55
N SER A 52 6.31 -21.02 -3.55
CA SER A 52 4.84 -21.16 -3.66
C SER A 52 4.17 -19.82 -3.93
N GLY A 53 4.61 -18.73 -3.30
CA GLY A 53 4.11 -17.39 -3.58
C GLY A 53 4.40 -16.94 -5.01
N THR A 54 5.62 -17.20 -5.50
CA THR A 54 5.98 -16.95 -6.90
C THR A 54 5.04 -17.70 -7.86
N ARG A 55 4.78 -18.98 -7.63
CA ARG A 55 3.90 -19.79 -8.48
C ARG A 55 2.46 -19.32 -8.44
N ILE A 56 1.95 -19.01 -7.25
CA ILE A 56 0.58 -18.50 -7.07
C ILE A 56 0.42 -17.17 -7.80
N ALA A 57 1.33 -16.22 -7.57
CA ALA A 57 1.27 -14.92 -8.21
C ALA A 57 1.41 -15.01 -9.75
N ALA A 58 2.27 -15.91 -10.26
CA ALA A 58 2.38 -16.18 -11.69
C ALA A 58 1.07 -16.66 -12.29
N THR A 59 0.41 -17.61 -11.64
CA THR A 59 -0.90 -18.12 -12.08
C THR A 59 -1.98 -17.03 -12.04
N MET A 60 -2.01 -16.22 -10.97
CA MET A 60 -2.96 -15.11 -10.87
C MET A 60 -2.70 -14.04 -11.95
N ARG A 61 -1.43 -13.78 -12.29
CA ARG A 61 -1.08 -12.90 -13.41
C ARG A 61 -1.65 -13.39 -14.74
N GLU A 62 -1.52 -14.70 -15.02
CA GLU A 62 -2.11 -15.29 -16.22
C GLU A 62 -3.62 -15.13 -16.26
N TYR A 63 -4.29 -15.30 -15.12
CA TYR A 63 -5.74 -15.05 -15.03
C TYR A 63 -6.08 -13.57 -15.26
N CYS A 64 -5.36 -12.64 -14.66
CA CYS A 64 -5.56 -11.21 -14.91
C CYS A 64 -5.47 -10.90 -16.41
N HIS A 65 -4.41 -11.32 -17.07
CA HIS A 65 -4.21 -11.07 -18.50
C HIS A 65 -5.22 -11.78 -19.39
N ARG A 66 -5.76 -12.92 -18.94
CA ARG A 66 -6.85 -13.62 -19.64
C ARG A 66 -8.18 -12.88 -19.52
N PHE A 67 -8.48 -12.32 -18.35
CA PHE A 67 -9.76 -11.63 -18.10
C PHE A 67 -9.72 -10.17 -18.56
N ASP A 68 -8.57 -9.54 -18.50
CA ASP A 68 -8.31 -8.19 -19.01
C ASP A 68 -6.87 -8.05 -19.52
N PRO A 69 -6.62 -8.20 -20.82
CA PRO A 69 -5.29 -8.06 -21.40
C PRO A 69 -4.83 -6.60 -21.50
N THR A 70 -5.65 -5.63 -21.11
CA THR A 70 -5.38 -4.20 -21.31
C THR A 70 -4.63 -3.57 -20.13
N ARG A 71 -4.63 -4.24 -18.95
CA ARG A 71 -4.00 -3.74 -17.73
C ARG A 71 -2.96 -4.70 -17.18
N LEU A 72 -1.96 -4.12 -16.54
CA LEU A 72 -0.90 -4.85 -15.88
C LEU A 72 -1.34 -5.33 -14.49
N MET A 73 -0.67 -6.39 -14.01
CA MET A 73 -0.90 -6.96 -12.68
C MET A 73 0.17 -6.51 -11.70
N THR A 74 -0.24 -6.23 -10.47
CA THR A 74 0.62 -6.03 -9.30
C THR A 74 0.20 -6.95 -8.16
N VAL A 75 1.02 -7.01 -7.13
CA VAL A 75 0.71 -7.59 -5.82
C VAL A 75 1.42 -6.75 -4.77
N ALA A 76 0.75 -6.48 -3.66
CA ALA A 76 1.30 -5.69 -2.57
C ALA A 76 2.05 -6.59 -1.59
N SER A 77 3.36 -6.40 -1.47
CA SER A 77 4.22 -7.19 -0.58
C SER A 77 4.92 -6.31 0.45
N SER A 78 4.85 -6.70 1.73
CA SER A 78 5.48 -5.95 2.82
C SER A 78 6.98 -6.23 2.95
N SER A 79 7.43 -7.44 2.65
CA SER A 79 8.83 -7.80 2.92
C SER A 79 9.43 -8.84 1.99
N GLY A 80 8.63 -9.59 1.24
CA GLY A 80 9.06 -10.75 0.49
C GLY A 80 9.26 -10.49 -1.00
N PRO A 81 10.47 -10.72 -1.56
CA PRO A 81 10.71 -10.51 -2.98
C PRO A 81 10.13 -11.60 -3.88
N ALA A 82 9.91 -12.81 -3.35
CA ALA A 82 9.55 -13.96 -4.19
C ALA A 82 8.19 -13.78 -4.88
N ILE A 83 7.19 -13.27 -4.16
CA ILE A 83 5.85 -13.02 -4.72
C ILE A 83 5.88 -11.91 -5.80
N LEU A 84 6.85 -10.99 -5.72
CA LEU A 84 6.99 -9.88 -6.68
C LEU A 84 7.64 -10.30 -8.00
N ILE A 85 8.31 -11.48 -8.05
CA ILE A 85 9.05 -11.93 -9.24
C ILE A 85 8.16 -11.99 -10.48
N PRO A 86 6.97 -12.58 -10.46
CA PRO A 86 6.12 -12.70 -11.65
C PRO A 86 5.28 -11.44 -11.92
N ALA A 87 5.21 -10.47 -11.00
CA ALA A 87 4.38 -9.29 -11.17
C ALA A 87 4.86 -8.42 -12.34
N ASP A 88 3.93 -7.86 -13.11
CA ASP A 88 4.25 -6.87 -14.15
C ASP A 88 4.78 -5.58 -13.55
N VAL A 89 4.26 -5.22 -12.37
CA VAL A 89 4.69 -4.09 -11.54
C VAL A 89 4.83 -4.57 -10.11
N ALA A 90 6.01 -4.43 -9.53
CA ALA A 90 6.22 -4.78 -8.13
C ALA A 90 5.57 -3.74 -7.20
N GLY A 91 4.65 -4.18 -6.35
CA GLY A 91 4.00 -3.36 -5.34
C GLY A 91 4.70 -3.52 -3.99
N TYR A 92 5.35 -2.48 -3.51
CA TYR A 92 5.99 -2.50 -2.20
C TYR A 92 5.07 -1.85 -1.17
N ASN A 93 4.75 -2.58 -0.10
CA ASN A 93 4.21 -1.97 1.10
C ASN A 93 5.37 -1.59 2.01
N TYR A 94 5.46 -0.30 2.36
CA TYR A 94 6.56 0.22 3.20
C TYR A 94 7.92 -0.14 2.62
N ILE A 95 8.24 0.44 1.47
CA ILE A 95 9.36 0.08 0.60
C ILE A 95 10.70 -0.09 1.32
N LEU A 96 10.92 0.63 2.42
CA LEU A 96 12.16 0.55 3.21
C LEU A 96 12.28 -0.74 4.05
N GLN A 97 11.23 -1.54 4.16
CA GLN A 97 11.32 -2.90 4.68
C GLN A 97 11.96 -3.85 3.66
N ASN A 98 12.12 -3.40 2.43
CA ASN A 98 12.62 -4.19 1.32
C ASN A 98 14.00 -3.69 0.90
N PRO A 99 14.92 -4.58 0.50
CA PRO A 99 16.20 -4.19 -0.06
C PRO A 99 16.03 -3.74 -1.53
N VAL A 100 15.30 -2.64 -1.73
CA VAL A 100 14.85 -2.18 -3.05
C VAL A 100 15.99 -1.93 -4.03
N GLU A 101 17.13 -1.43 -3.54
CA GLU A 101 18.31 -1.20 -4.38
C GLU A 101 18.94 -2.52 -4.85
N GLN A 102 18.87 -3.57 -4.02
CA GLN A 102 19.30 -4.90 -4.42
C GLN A 102 18.31 -5.49 -5.44
N HIS A 103 17.01 -5.38 -5.18
CA HIS A 103 15.98 -5.82 -6.12
C HIS A 103 16.11 -5.11 -7.49
N ARG A 104 16.49 -3.83 -7.49
CA ARG A 104 16.76 -3.09 -8.73
C ARG A 104 17.93 -3.64 -9.51
N LYS A 105 18.99 -4.08 -8.82
CA LYS A 105 20.16 -4.72 -9.45
C LYS A 105 19.83 -6.11 -9.99
N ASP A 106 19.11 -6.90 -9.20
CA ASP A 106 18.74 -8.26 -9.55
C ASP A 106 17.72 -8.31 -10.70
N TYR A 107 16.87 -7.28 -10.78
CA TYR A 107 15.79 -7.18 -11.77
C TYR A 107 15.75 -5.79 -12.41
N PRO A 108 16.76 -5.42 -13.24
CA PRO A 108 16.94 -4.04 -13.69
C PRO A 108 15.80 -3.50 -14.59
N GLY A 109 15.03 -4.37 -15.22
CA GLY A 109 13.86 -4.02 -16.03
C GLY A 109 12.54 -3.92 -15.26
N ARG A 110 12.53 -4.23 -13.95
CA ARG A 110 11.30 -4.30 -13.17
C ARG A 110 10.73 -2.90 -12.93
N ARG A 111 9.45 -2.73 -13.28
CA ARG A 111 8.65 -1.58 -12.87
C ARG A 111 8.25 -1.76 -11.42
N ALA A 112 8.22 -0.68 -10.66
CA ALA A 112 7.87 -0.75 -9.24
C ALA A 112 7.15 0.52 -8.77
N LEU A 113 6.36 0.37 -7.72
CA LEU A 113 5.68 1.46 -7.02
C LEU A 113 5.52 1.12 -5.53
N GLY A 114 5.23 2.11 -4.72
CA GLY A 114 4.76 1.92 -3.35
C GLY A 114 3.27 1.69 -3.35
N SER A 115 2.83 0.46 -3.09
CA SER A 115 1.42 0.10 -3.05
C SER A 115 0.75 0.52 -1.74
N GLU A 116 1.52 0.65 -0.66
CA GLU A 116 1.07 1.16 0.62
C GLU A 116 2.25 1.80 1.35
N GLU A 117 2.16 3.10 1.66
CA GLU A 117 3.30 3.84 2.21
C GLU A 117 2.92 4.82 3.30
N THR A 118 3.90 5.07 4.15
CA THR A 118 3.97 6.23 5.04
C THR A 118 2.73 6.43 5.92
N THR A 119 2.38 5.43 6.74
CA THR A 119 1.36 5.56 7.78
C THR A 119 1.73 6.63 8.80
N GLY A 120 1.55 7.88 8.42
CA GLY A 120 1.77 9.02 9.29
C GLY A 120 0.57 9.23 10.19
N CYS A 121 0.41 8.40 11.21
CA CYS A 121 -0.75 8.49 12.08
C CYS A 121 -0.69 9.68 13.05
N GLY A 122 -1.84 10.29 13.26
CA GLY A 122 -2.02 11.37 14.24
C GLY A 122 -3.47 11.82 14.32
N THR A 123 -3.87 12.30 15.48
CA THR A 123 -5.17 12.91 15.67
C THR A 123 -5.16 14.32 15.09
N ARG A 124 -6.16 14.66 14.27
CA ARG A 124 -6.23 16.00 13.65
C ARG A 124 -6.22 17.11 14.70
N GLY A 125 -5.29 18.06 14.53
CA GLY A 125 -5.14 19.23 15.42
C GLY A 125 -4.59 18.89 16.80
N ILE A 126 -4.05 17.69 17.03
CA ILE A 126 -3.42 17.29 18.27
C ILE A 126 -1.90 17.21 18.08
N TYR A 127 -1.18 17.88 18.99
CA TYR A 127 0.26 18.03 18.94
C TYR A 127 0.95 17.45 20.17
N PHE A 128 0.27 16.56 20.91
CA PHE A 128 0.77 15.86 22.09
C PHE A 128 0.09 14.49 22.22
N ASP A 129 0.77 13.56 22.86
CA ASP A 129 0.20 12.24 23.16
C ASP A 129 -0.66 12.29 24.43
N ALA A 130 -1.89 11.75 24.36
CA ALA A 130 -2.78 11.46 25.47
C ALA A 130 -3.63 10.24 25.08
N HIS A 131 -3.00 9.07 25.13
CA HIS A 131 -3.55 7.82 24.61
C HIS A 131 -4.84 7.38 25.36
N ASP A 132 -4.95 7.73 26.65
CA ASP A 132 -6.16 7.52 27.46
C ASP A 132 -7.37 8.30 26.95
N LYS A 133 -7.12 9.40 26.21
CA LYS A 133 -8.13 10.22 25.54
C LYS A 133 -8.26 9.93 24.04
N GLY A 134 -7.53 8.94 23.53
CA GLY A 134 -7.47 8.68 22.08
C GLY A 134 -6.71 9.74 21.28
N HIS A 135 -5.89 10.54 21.94
CA HIS A 135 -5.08 11.56 21.27
C HIS A 135 -3.68 11.04 20.99
N MET A 136 -3.21 11.27 19.77
CA MET A 136 -1.89 10.86 19.32
C MET A 136 -1.30 11.91 18.40
N VAL A 137 -0.04 12.30 18.67
CA VAL A 137 0.70 13.16 17.78
C VAL A 137 1.23 12.37 16.58
N ALA A 138 1.21 12.96 15.40
CA ALA A 138 1.78 12.33 14.22
C ALA A 138 3.25 11.94 14.41
N HIS A 139 3.66 10.80 13.90
CA HIS A 139 5.00 10.25 14.09
C HIS A 139 6.12 11.17 13.60
N ASN A 140 5.91 11.87 12.49
CA ASN A 140 6.87 12.82 11.95
C ASN A 140 7.11 14.06 12.82
N ARG A 141 6.26 14.27 13.83
CA ARG A 141 6.37 15.39 14.78
C ARG A 141 6.98 15.01 16.12
N LYS A 142 7.31 13.73 16.31
CA LYS A 142 7.95 13.26 17.55
C LYS A 142 9.45 13.55 17.46
N PRO A 143 10.03 14.41 18.34
CA PRO A 143 11.46 14.76 18.27
C PRO A 143 12.39 13.55 18.38
N ASN A 144 11.95 12.54 19.13
CA ASN A 144 12.66 11.28 19.38
C ASN A 144 11.84 10.07 18.92
N GLY A 145 10.89 10.28 18.01
CA GLY A 145 10.11 9.17 17.43
C GLY A 145 11.03 8.23 16.67
N PRO A 146 10.61 6.98 16.46
CA PRO A 146 11.38 6.06 15.65
C PRO A 146 11.66 6.77 14.32
N ASP A 147 12.93 6.85 13.96
CA ASP A 147 13.39 7.47 12.72
C ASP A 147 13.06 6.54 11.54
N SER A 148 11.79 6.23 11.46
CA SER A 148 11.23 5.29 10.54
C SER A 148 10.67 6.08 9.36
N LEU A 149 11.26 5.89 8.20
CA LEU A 149 10.70 6.33 6.94
C LEU A 149 9.28 5.74 6.72
N LEU A 150 8.97 4.62 7.38
CA LEU A 150 7.67 3.97 7.32
C LEU A 150 6.52 4.85 7.82
N ASN A 151 6.82 5.77 8.74
CA ASN A 151 5.82 6.57 9.45
C ASN A 151 6.00 8.08 9.25
N CYS A 152 6.82 8.48 8.28
CA CYS A 152 7.09 9.89 8.00
C CYS A 152 6.81 10.22 6.54
N ILE A 153 5.75 10.95 6.31
CA ILE A 153 5.30 11.29 4.96
C ILE A 153 6.34 12.11 4.17
N GLU A 154 7.07 13.00 4.84
CA GLU A 154 8.09 13.82 4.19
C GLU A 154 9.24 12.96 3.65
N ARG A 155 9.73 12.03 4.47
CA ARG A 155 10.82 11.13 4.10
C ARG A 155 10.36 10.10 3.07
N GLY A 156 9.16 9.57 3.24
CA GLY A 156 8.57 8.65 2.28
C GLY A 156 8.47 9.29 0.91
N TRP A 157 7.93 10.51 0.82
CA TRP A 157 7.85 11.22 -0.45
C TRP A 157 9.23 11.45 -1.08
N LYS A 158 10.20 11.97 -0.34
CA LYS A 158 11.57 12.21 -0.82
C LYS A 158 12.24 10.93 -1.32
N PHE A 159 11.99 9.79 -0.64
CA PHE A 159 12.54 8.52 -1.08
C PHE A 159 12.11 8.17 -2.51
N TYR A 160 10.84 8.41 -2.84
CA TYR A 160 10.33 8.18 -4.20
C TYR A 160 10.80 9.22 -5.19
N ASP A 161 10.79 10.49 -4.83
CA ASP A 161 11.24 11.62 -5.68
C ASP A 161 12.70 11.46 -6.14
N GLU A 162 13.56 10.99 -5.26
CA GLU A 162 14.97 10.72 -5.55
C GLU A 162 15.22 9.48 -6.45
N ARG A 163 14.18 8.70 -6.78
CA ARG A 163 14.27 7.42 -7.49
C ARG A 163 13.36 7.35 -8.72
N PRO A 164 13.77 7.92 -9.85
CA PRO A 164 12.92 8.03 -11.04
C PRO A 164 12.50 6.68 -11.66
N TYR A 165 13.05 5.57 -11.17
CA TYR A 165 12.64 4.23 -11.56
C TYR A 165 11.42 3.71 -10.77
N LEU A 166 11.00 4.41 -9.72
CA LEU A 166 9.77 4.15 -8.99
C LEU A 166 8.65 5.03 -9.57
N ALA A 167 7.50 4.41 -9.84
CA ALA A 167 6.39 5.13 -10.49
C ALA A 167 5.63 6.07 -9.54
N GLY A 168 5.93 6.03 -8.24
CA GLY A 168 5.27 6.81 -7.21
C GLY A 168 4.78 5.93 -6.06
N LEU A 169 3.89 6.47 -5.25
CA LEU A 169 3.40 5.79 -4.06
C LEU A 169 1.89 5.99 -3.86
N PHE A 170 1.27 5.04 -3.17
CA PHE A 170 -0.07 5.14 -2.62
C PHE A 170 0.03 5.26 -1.10
N TYR A 171 -0.54 6.31 -0.55
CA TYR A 171 -0.46 6.58 0.88
C TYR A 171 -1.44 5.73 1.68
N TRP A 172 -0.98 5.14 2.79
CA TRP A 172 -1.87 4.49 3.75
C TRP A 172 -2.14 5.43 4.93
N THR A 173 -3.33 6.05 5.04
CA THR A 173 -4.47 5.82 4.18
C THR A 173 -5.21 7.14 3.94
N GLY A 174 -6.25 7.15 3.10
CA GLY A 174 -7.00 8.35 2.79
C GLY A 174 -7.76 8.91 3.99
N PHE A 175 -8.48 8.05 4.72
CA PHE A 175 -9.32 8.43 5.86
C PHE A 175 -8.94 7.65 7.11
N ASP A 176 -9.18 8.25 8.28
CA ASP A 176 -9.28 7.48 9.52
C ASP A 176 -10.41 6.46 9.40
N TYR A 177 -10.22 5.27 9.96
CA TYR A 177 -11.19 4.19 9.83
C TYR A 177 -11.36 3.39 11.11
N ARG A 178 -12.48 2.66 11.20
CA ARG A 178 -12.82 1.80 12.32
C ARG A 178 -12.50 0.34 12.00
N GLY A 179 -12.30 -0.47 13.04
CA GLY A 179 -12.03 -1.90 12.95
C GLY A 179 -10.59 -2.28 13.22
N GLU A 180 -9.65 -1.36 13.07
CA GLU A 180 -8.24 -1.54 13.44
C GLU A 180 -7.82 -0.42 14.39
N PRO A 181 -7.62 -0.70 15.70
CA PRO A 181 -7.28 0.35 16.67
C PRO A 181 -5.80 0.72 16.68
N ASN A 182 -4.94 -0.02 15.99
CA ASN A 182 -3.48 0.20 16.00
C ASN A 182 -3.12 1.67 15.67
N PRO A 183 -2.12 2.27 16.34
CA PRO A 183 -1.30 1.70 17.43
C PRO A 183 -1.94 1.81 18.83
N MET A 184 -3.17 2.32 18.92
CA MET A 184 -3.93 2.37 20.18
C MET A 184 -4.28 0.95 20.63
N LYS A 185 -4.63 0.83 21.92
CA LYS A 185 -5.12 -0.43 22.51
C LYS A 185 -6.59 -0.30 22.87
N PHE A 186 -7.22 -1.45 23.16
CA PHE A 186 -8.56 -1.44 23.73
C PHE A 186 -8.66 -0.40 24.89
N PRO A 187 -9.73 0.43 24.93
CA PRO A 187 -10.98 0.33 24.20
C PRO A 187 -11.05 1.10 22.86
N ALA A 188 -9.95 1.53 22.29
CA ALA A 188 -9.97 2.18 20.98
C ALA A 188 -10.56 1.24 19.90
N THR A 189 -11.35 1.79 19.00
CA THR A 189 -12.08 1.04 17.97
C THR A 189 -11.70 1.42 16.55
N GLY A 190 -10.75 2.32 16.38
CA GLY A 190 -10.34 2.79 15.07
C GLY A 190 -8.93 3.36 15.06
N SER A 191 -8.36 3.42 13.87
CA SER A 191 -7.05 3.99 13.60
C SER A 191 -7.12 5.47 13.29
N GLN A 192 -5.95 6.11 13.31
CA GLN A 192 -5.77 7.51 12.90
C GLN A 192 -4.71 7.63 11.80
N PHE A 193 -4.65 6.64 10.92
CA PHE A 193 -3.68 6.58 9.80
C PHE A 193 -4.05 7.49 8.63
N GLY A 194 -5.30 7.97 8.57
CA GLY A 194 -5.79 8.80 7.49
C GLY A 194 -5.04 10.12 7.34
N ILE A 195 -4.86 10.59 6.11
CA ILE A 195 -4.52 12.00 5.84
C ILE A 195 -5.71 12.93 6.06
N LEU A 196 -6.92 12.35 6.01
CA LEU A 196 -8.18 12.98 6.41
C LEU A 196 -8.70 12.29 7.67
N ASP A 197 -9.38 13.04 8.52
CA ASP A 197 -10.06 12.45 9.67
C ASP A 197 -11.33 11.67 9.28
N TYR A 198 -12.03 11.09 10.25
CA TYR A 198 -13.30 10.34 10.03
C TYR A 198 -14.39 11.13 9.31
N CYS A 199 -14.32 12.45 9.37
CA CYS A 199 -15.31 13.35 8.75
C CYS A 199 -14.81 13.92 7.41
N GLY A 200 -13.60 13.58 6.99
CA GLY A 200 -13.00 14.06 5.75
C GLY A 200 -12.28 15.40 5.86
N PHE A 201 -12.04 15.90 7.08
CA PHE A 201 -11.25 17.11 7.26
C PHE A 201 -9.75 16.80 7.14
N PRO A 202 -8.99 17.62 6.36
CA PRO A 202 -7.58 17.38 6.15
C PRO A 202 -6.77 17.56 7.44
N LYS A 203 -5.82 16.65 7.64
CA LYS A 203 -4.75 16.78 8.61
C LYS A 203 -3.58 17.54 8.00
N ASP A 204 -2.55 17.86 8.78
CA ASP A 204 -1.40 18.62 8.28
C ASP A 204 -0.66 17.86 7.17
N GLU A 205 -0.63 16.54 7.25
CA GLU A 205 -0.04 15.66 6.25
C GLU A 205 -0.71 15.78 4.87
N ALA A 206 -2.01 16.02 4.84
CA ALA A 206 -2.72 16.26 3.58
C ALA A 206 -2.27 17.55 2.90
N TRP A 207 -2.00 18.59 3.69
CA TRP A 207 -1.49 19.87 3.17
C TRP A 207 -0.06 19.73 2.68
N TYR A 208 0.76 18.96 3.40
CA TYR A 208 2.12 18.66 2.95
C TYR A 208 2.11 17.94 1.60
N LEU A 209 1.33 16.86 1.46
CA LEU A 209 1.20 16.16 0.18
C LEU A 209 0.71 17.05 -0.94
N LYS A 210 -0.22 17.96 -0.65
CA LYS A 210 -0.73 18.91 -1.63
C LYS A 210 0.31 19.91 -2.11
N SER A 211 1.39 20.14 -1.35
CA SER A 211 2.44 21.10 -1.70
C SER A 211 3.44 20.58 -2.74
N TRP A 212 3.42 19.29 -3.01
CA TRP A 212 4.20 18.61 -4.05
C TRP A 212 3.44 18.54 -5.37
#